data_f0b47eb79e86ff93a8465673c1c10106
#
_entry.id   f0b47eb79e86ff93a8465673c1c10106
#
_cell.length_a   1.000
_cell.length_b   1.000
_cell.length_c   1.000
_cell.angle_alpha   90.00
_cell.angle_beta   90.00
_cell.angle_gamma   90.00
#
_symmetry.space_group_name_H-M   'P 1'
#
loop_
_entity.id
_entity.type
_entity.pdbx_description
1 polymer ?
#
loop_
_entity_poly.entity_id
_entity_poly.type
_entity_poly.pdbx_seq_one_letter_code
_entity_poly.pdbx_strand_id
1 'polypeptide(L)'
;MKLENSKGVERIGHAALRVKDLDRSKSFYMNLGMNLIWDDKDWCYLEAGIGKDGLALLGPTYKAAGPHLAFHFEDKKEIEKIHYDLKNSGLKVGAIHDHRDGTASFYMQDTEGNWLEMLYVPEGGIKSNI
;
A
#
# COMPACT_ATOMS: atom_id res chain seq x y z
N MET A 1 20.25 10.54 6.86
CA MET A 1 19.07 11.41 6.64
C MET A 1 18.17 11.32 7.86
N LYS A 2 17.60 12.42 8.27
CA LYS A 2 16.71 12.48 9.43
C LYS A 2 15.43 13.23 9.03
N LEU A 3 14.28 12.69 9.43
CA LEU A 3 13.00 13.35 9.20
C LEU A 3 12.89 14.56 10.14
N GLU A 4 12.45 15.70 9.62
CA GLU A 4 12.34 16.95 10.38
C GLU A 4 10.89 17.39 10.60
N ASN A 5 9.98 17.03 9.68
CA ASN A 5 8.60 17.48 9.69
C ASN A 5 7.60 16.36 9.97
N SER A 6 7.95 15.12 9.69
CA SER A 6 7.09 13.95 9.88
C SER A 6 7.47 13.19 11.13
N LYS A 7 6.49 12.54 11.75
CA LYS A 7 6.71 11.58 12.84
C LYS A 7 7.37 10.30 12.35
N GLY A 8 7.34 10.05 11.04
CA GLY A 8 7.91 8.85 10.44
C GLY A 8 6.94 7.68 10.41
N VAL A 9 7.51 6.52 10.12
CA VAL A 9 6.76 5.28 9.97
C VAL A 9 6.35 4.73 11.34
N GLU A 10 5.05 4.43 11.49
CA GLU A 10 4.51 3.90 12.74
C GLU A 10 4.07 2.43 12.64
N ARG A 11 3.70 1.98 11.43
CA ARG A 11 3.24 0.60 11.24
C ARG A 11 3.42 0.11 9.82
N ILE A 12 3.55 -1.21 9.68
CA ILE A 12 3.41 -1.89 8.40
C ILE A 12 1.92 -2.16 8.21
N GLY A 13 1.37 -1.77 7.06
CA GLY A 13 -0.06 -1.90 6.80
C GLY A 13 -0.43 -3.01 5.85
N HIS A 14 0.35 -3.23 4.77
CA HIS A 14 0.11 -4.34 3.87
C HIS A 14 1.35 -4.76 3.12
N ALA A 15 1.31 -5.98 2.58
CA ALA A 15 2.27 -6.47 1.60
C ALA A 15 1.55 -6.66 0.26
N ALA A 16 2.26 -6.46 -0.84
CA ALA A 16 1.75 -6.71 -2.18
C ALA A 16 2.58 -7.80 -2.85
N LEU A 17 1.91 -8.83 -3.34
CA LEU A 17 2.54 -9.99 -3.96
C LEU A 17 2.08 -10.13 -5.40
N ARG A 18 3.00 -10.49 -6.29
CA ARG A 18 2.65 -10.86 -7.67
C ARG A 18 2.18 -12.31 -7.70
N VAL A 19 1.05 -12.57 -8.33
CA VAL A 19 0.50 -13.93 -8.49
C VAL A 19 0.23 -14.19 -9.97
N LYS A 20 0.35 -15.45 -10.36
CA LYS A 20 0.11 -15.88 -11.75
C LYS A 20 -1.37 -16.11 -12.04
N ASP A 21 -2.12 -16.57 -11.05
CA ASP A 21 -3.55 -16.87 -11.14
C ASP A 21 -4.26 -16.13 -10.01
N LEU A 22 -4.83 -14.97 -10.35
CA LEU A 22 -5.45 -14.09 -9.35
C LEU A 22 -6.64 -14.76 -8.66
N ASP A 23 -7.53 -15.40 -9.41
CA ASP A 23 -8.72 -16.01 -8.84
C ASP A 23 -8.37 -17.16 -7.88
N ARG A 24 -7.41 -17.98 -8.26
CA ARG A 24 -6.94 -19.08 -7.43
C ARG A 24 -6.29 -18.57 -6.15
N SER A 25 -5.44 -17.56 -6.26
CA SER A 25 -4.77 -16.97 -5.09
C SER A 25 -5.77 -16.28 -4.17
N LYS A 26 -6.72 -15.53 -4.72
CA LYS A 26 -7.79 -14.89 -3.95
C LYS A 26 -8.56 -15.93 -3.12
N SER A 27 -9.00 -17.02 -3.75
CA SER A 27 -9.72 -18.10 -3.06
C SER A 27 -8.87 -18.74 -1.97
N PHE A 28 -7.58 -18.93 -2.23
CA PHE A 28 -6.65 -19.49 -1.25
C PHE A 28 -6.62 -18.65 0.03
N TYR A 29 -6.43 -17.34 -0.10
CA TYR A 29 -6.35 -16.46 1.07
C TYR A 29 -7.69 -16.27 1.76
N MET A 30 -8.79 -16.25 1.00
CA MET A 30 -10.13 -16.21 1.61
C MET A 30 -10.41 -17.47 2.41
N ASN A 31 -9.95 -18.63 1.94
CA ASN A 31 -10.07 -19.89 2.68
C ASN A 31 -9.23 -19.91 3.96
N LEU A 32 -8.18 -19.09 4.03
CA LEU A 32 -7.41 -18.89 5.26
C LEU A 32 -8.09 -17.94 6.25
N GLY A 33 -9.23 -17.37 5.87
CA GLY A 33 -10.00 -16.49 6.74
C GLY A 33 -9.84 -15.00 6.46
N MET A 34 -9.12 -14.62 5.40
CA MET A 34 -8.99 -13.21 5.03
C MET A 34 -10.26 -12.69 4.37
N ASN A 35 -10.57 -11.43 4.60
CA ASN A 35 -11.75 -10.76 4.05
C ASN A 35 -11.39 -10.00 2.79
N LEU A 36 -12.17 -10.22 1.72
CA LEU A 36 -11.99 -9.48 0.47
C LEU A 36 -12.60 -8.08 0.61
N ILE A 37 -11.78 -7.05 0.40
CA ILE A 37 -12.18 -5.65 0.57
C ILE A 37 -12.34 -4.96 -0.78
N TRP A 38 -11.41 -5.19 -1.69
CA TRP A 38 -11.45 -4.62 -3.03
C TRP A 38 -11.16 -5.69 -4.06
N ASP A 39 -11.96 -5.70 -5.12
CA ASP A 39 -11.83 -6.72 -6.18
C ASP A 39 -11.89 -6.04 -7.54
N ASP A 40 -10.83 -6.20 -8.31
CA ASP A 40 -10.72 -5.73 -9.67
C ASP A 40 -10.29 -6.90 -10.58
N LYS A 41 -10.32 -6.70 -11.87
CA LYS A 41 -9.98 -7.77 -12.83
C LYS A 41 -8.51 -8.19 -12.81
N ASP A 42 -7.62 -7.27 -12.39
CA ASP A 42 -6.17 -7.49 -12.42
C ASP A 42 -5.50 -7.42 -11.05
N TRP A 43 -6.25 -7.12 -9.99
CA TRP A 43 -5.73 -7.12 -8.62
C TRP A 43 -6.87 -7.18 -7.61
N CYS A 44 -6.53 -7.52 -6.36
CA CYS A 44 -7.47 -7.46 -5.25
C CYS A 44 -6.77 -7.09 -3.95
N TYR A 45 -7.56 -6.72 -2.96
CA TYR A 45 -7.07 -6.39 -1.63
C TYR A 45 -7.87 -7.15 -0.58
N LEU A 46 -7.14 -7.83 0.31
CA LEU A 46 -7.73 -8.60 1.40
C LEU A 46 -7.20 -8.10 2.74
N GLU A 47 -7.97 -8.33 3.80
CA GLU A 47 -7.56 -7.99 5.17
C GLU A 47 -7.66 -9.19 6.09
N ALA A 48 -6.64 -9.35 6.94
CA ALA A 48 -6.64 -10.29 8.05
C ALA A 48 -7.21 -9.56 9.26
N GLY A 49 -8.37 -9.99 9.74
CA GLY A 49 -9.09 -9.24 10.76
C GLY A 49 -9.80 -8.03 10.17
N ILE A 50 -10.58 -7.35 10.99
CA ILE A 50 -11.36 -6.20 10.54
C ILE A 50 -10.49 -4.93 10.59
N GLY A 51 -10.28 -4.31 9.42
CA GLY A 51 -9.54 -3.06 9.31
C GLY A 51 -8.08 -3.16 9.71
N LYS A 52 -7.50 -4.35 9.58
CA LYS A 52 -6.15 -4.63 10.07
C LYS A 52 -5.18 -4.89 8.92
N ASP A 53 -4.37 -5.93 9.06
CA ASP A 53 -3.25 -6.21 8.18
C ASP A 53 -3.72 -6.58 6.78
N GLY A 54 -3.16 -5.94 5.78
CA GLY A 54 -3.61 -6.08 4.41
C GLY A 54 -2.67 -6.90 3.54
N LEU A 55 -3.27 -7.46 2.49
CA LEU A 55 -2.55 -8.18 1.45
C LEU A 55 -3.13 -7.78 0.09
N ALA A 56 -2.31 -7.19 -0.75
CA ALA A 56 -2.67 -6.91 -2.14
C ALA A 56 -2.14 -8.04 -3.02
N LEU A 57 -2.99 -8.59 -3.88
CA LEU A 57 -2.59 -9.58 -4.86
C LEU A 57 -2.62 -8.93 -6.24
N LEU A 58 -1.47 -8.93 -6.90
CA LEU A 58 -1.29 -8.28 -8.20
C LEU A 58 -1.25 -9.37 -9.26
N GLY A 59 -2.26 -9.42 -10.12
CA GLY A 59 -2.34 -10.38 -11.22
C GLY A 59 -1.33 -10.10 -12.33
N PRO A 60 -1.20 -11.00 -13.31
CA PRO A 60 -0.16 -10.90 -14.34
C PRO A 60 -0.24 -9.62 -15.18
N THR A 61 -1.44 -9.05 -15.33
CA THR A 61 -1.66 -7.87 -16.17
C THR A 61 -1.61 -6.55 -15.39
N TYR A 62 -1.47 -6.60 -14.07
CA TYR A 62 -1.38 -5.40 -13.25
C TYR A 62 -0.04 -4.70 -13.46
N LYS A 63 -0.07 -3.44 -13.92
CA LYS A 63 1.13 -2.70 -14.33
C LYS A 63 1.49 -1.51 -13.44
N ALA A 64 0.55 -1.05 -12.61
CA ALA A 64 0.75 0.18 -11.83
C ALA A 64 1.85 0.05 -10.77
N ALA A 65 2.05 -1.15 -10.22
CA ALA A 65 3.11 -1.42 -9.26
C ALA A 65 3.50 -2.89 -9.29
N GLY A 66 4.72 -3.19 -8.85
CA GLY A 66 5.16 -4.56 -8.57
C GLY A 66 5.04 -4.89 -7.09
N PRO A 67 5.60 -6.03 -6.65
CA PRO A 67 5.61 -6.39 -5.24
C PRO A 67 6.24 -5.30 -4.37
N HIS A 68 5.65 -5.05 -3.21
CA HIS A 68 6.14 -4.00 -2.29
C HIS A 68 5.64 -4.22 -0.87
N LEU A 69 6.24 -3.48 0.05
CA LEU A 69 5.80 -3.37 1.43
C LEU A 69 5.20 -1.98 1.62
N ALA A 70 4.03 -1.88 2.21
CA ALA A 70 3.39 -0.59 2.45
C ALA A 70 3.36 -0.25 3.93
N PHE A 71 3.71 1.00 4.23
CA PHE A 71 3.50 1.60 5.54
C PHE A 71 2.21 2.42 5.48
N HIS A 72 1.35 2.28 6.47
CA HIS A 72 0.07 2.97 6.53
C HIS A 72 0.13 4.17 7.46
N PHE A 73 -0.53 5.26 7.03
CA PHE A 73 -0.61 6.52 7.76
C PHE A 73 -2.07 6.94 7.87
N GLU A 74 -2.44 7.45 9.03
CA GLU A 74 -3.82 7.89 9.31
C GLU A 74 -4.10 9.33 8.85
N ASP A 75 -3.04 10.12 8.62
CA ASP A 75 -3.15 11.51 8.23
C ASP A 75 -2.40 11.72 6.89
N LYS A 76 -3.14 12.20 5.88
CA LYS A 76 -2.55 12.49 4.57
C LYS A 76 -1.41 13.50 4.68
N LYS A 77 -1.48 14.43 5.61
CA LYS A 77 -0.42 15.41 5.84
C LYS A 77 0.89 14.75 6.23
N GLU A 78 0.84 13.59 6.90
CA GLU A 78 2.05 12.86 7.27
C GLU A 78 2.79 12.31 6.05
N ILE A 79 2.08 11.77 5.06
CA ILE A 79 2.77 11.32 3.84
C ILE A 79 3.32 12.50 3.03
N GLU A 80 2.64 13.63 3.05
CA GLU A 80 3.12 14.86 2.40
C GLU A 80 4.40 15.37 3.06
N LYS A 81 4.45 15.37 4.39
CA LYS A 81 5.63 15.79 5.15
C LYS A 81 6.81 14.87 4.93
N ILE A 82 6.60 13.54 4.99
CA ILE A 82 7.68 12.59 4.77
C ILE A 82 8.19 12.66 3.33
N HIS A 83 7.29 12.83 2.37
CA HIS A 83 7.65 13.04 0.96
C HIS A 83 8.56 14.26 0.80
N TYR A 84 8.19 15.37 1.42
CA TYR A 84 8.95 16.60 1.42
C TYR A 84 10.35 16.40 2.02
N ASP A 85 10.42 15.79 3.21
CA ASP A 85 11.69 15.56 3.91
C ASP A 85 12.63 14.67 3.09
N LEU A 86 12.10 13.58 2.51
CA LEU A 86 12.88 12.65 1.70
C LEU A 86 13.40 13.31 0.42
N LYS A 87 12.54 14.05 -0.27
CA LYS A 87 12.93 14.76 -1.49
C LYS A 87 14.01 15.82 -1.20
N ASN A 88 13.85 16.56 -0.13
CA ASN A 88 14.84 17.56 0.28
C ASN A 88 16.18 16.97 0.70
N SER A 89 16.17 15.71 1.15
CA SER A 89 17.40 14.98 1.49
C SER A 89 18.09 14.39 0.26
N GLY A 90 17.56 14.63 -0.93
CA GLY A 90 18.13 14.13 -2.18
C GLY A 90 17.72 12.72 -2.55
N LEU A 91 16.78 12.12 -1.82
CA LEU A 91 16.28 10.78 -2.14
C LEU A 91 15.27 10.85 -3.27
N LYS A 92 15.29 9.83 -4.13
CA LYS A 92 14.34 9.71 -5.22
C LYS A 92 13.02 9.16 -4.67
N VAL A 93 11.96 9.94 -4.83
CA VAL A 93 10.60 9.56 -4.41
C VAL A 93 9.64 9.82 -5.57
N GLY A 94 8.64 8.93 -5.71
CA GLY A 94 7.59 9.12 -6.70
C GLY A 94 6.64 10.24 -6.29
N ALA A 95 5.81 10.69 -7.24
CA ALA A 95 4.78 11.68 -6.94
C ALA A 95 3.67 11.06 -6.08
N ILE A 96 3.01 11.88 -5.27
CA ILE A 96 1.86 11.45 -4.49
C ILE A 96 0.64 11.35 -5.44
N HIS A 97 -0.06 10.23 -5.40
CA HIS A 97 -1.27 9.99 -6.18
C HIS A 97 -2.44 9.62 -5.29
N ASP A 98 -3.62 10.13 -5.62
CA ASP A 98 -4.88 9.70 -5.01
C ASP A 98 -5.40 8.45 -5.73
N HIS A 99 -6.03 7.55 -4.97
CA HIS A 99 -6.56 6.28 -5.49
C HIS A 99 -8.08 6.21 -5.33
N ARG A 100 -8.72 5.35 -6.14
CA ARG A 100 -10.18 5.19 -6.15
C ARG A 100 -10.76 4.68 -4.82
N ASP A 101 -9.96 3.94 -4.05
CA ASP A 101 -10.38 3.38 -2.76
C ASP A 101 -10.30 4.37 -1.59
N GLY A 102 -10.04 5.63 -1.88
CA GLY A 102 -9.95 6.69 -0.87
C GLY A 102 -8.54 6.89 -0.30
N THR A 103 -7.60 6.05 -0.66
CA THR A 103 -6.21 6.17 -0.21
C THR A 103 -5.42 7.13 -1.08
N ALA A 104 -4.21 7.48 -0.62
CA ALA A 104 -3.25 8.25 -1.40
C ALA A 104 -1.86 7.76 -1.05
N SER A 105 -0.94 7.73 -2.02
CA SER A 105 0.38 7.18 -1.74
C SER A 105 1.46 7.71 -2.66
N PHE A 106 2.70 7.46 -2.28
CA PHE A 106 3.85 7.53 -3.17
C PHE A 106 4.74 6.31 -2.95
N TYR A 107 5.54 5.99 -3.97
CA TYR A 107 6.48 4.87 -3.95
C TYR A 107 7.91 5.36 -3.89
N MET A 108 8.75 4.57 -3.23
CA MET A 108 10.20 4.78 -3.19
C MET A 108 10.89 3.44 -3.02
N GLN A 109 12.20 3.42 -3.13
CA GLN A 109 13.00 2.24 -2.86
C GLN A 109 13.84 2.45 -1.61
N ASP A 110 14.10 1.35 -0.89
CA ASP A 110 15.06 1.37 0.21
C ASP A 110 16.49 1.26 -0.33
N THR A 111 17.47 1.12 0.58
CA THR A 111 18.90 1.07 0.21
C THR A 111 19.27 -0.14 -0.64
N GLU A 112 18.44 -1.18 -0.67
CA GLU A 112 18.68 -2.44 -1.40
C GLU A 112 17.77 -2.61 -2.62
N GLY A 113 17.01 -1.56 -2.97
CA GLY A 113 16.12 -1.59 -4.11
C GLY A 113 14.74 -2.20 -3.86
N ASN A 114 14.39 -2.47 -2.61
CA ASN A 114 13.07 -2.97 -2.29
C ASN A 114 12.04 -1.84 -2.40
N TRP A 115 10.92 -2.11 -3.05
CA TRP A 115 9.87 -1.11 -3.22
C TRP A 115 9.06 -0.93 -1.94
N LEU A 116 8.85 0.32 -1.58
CA LEU A 116 8.06 0.74 -0.42
C LEU A 116 6.95 1.66 -0.89
N GLU A 117 5.80 1.55 -0.25
CA GLU A 117 4.68 2.48 -0.45
C GLU A 117 4.38 3.19 0.86
N MET A 118 4.28 4.53 0.80
CA MET A 118 3.79 5.34 1.92
C MET A 118 2.34 5.64 1.63
N LEU A 119 1.42 4.97 2.34
CA LEU A 119 -0.01 4.96 2.03
C LEU A 119 -0.83 5.65 3.12
N TYR A 120 -1.52 6.71 2.75
CA TYR A 120 -2.55 7.28 3.58
C TYR A 120 -3.83 6.43 3.48
N VAL A 121 -4.37 6.03 4.64
CA VAL A 121 -5.63 5.29 4.73
C VAL A 121 -6.62 6.18 5.47
N PRO A 122 -7.78 6.51 4.85
CA PRO A 122 -8.74 7.42 5.48
C PRO A 122 -9.41 6.79 6.71
N GLU A 123 -10.05 7.63 7.51
CA GLU A 123 -10.86 7.18 8.64
C GLU A 123 -11.90 6.18 8.15
N GLY A 124 -12.06 5.09 8.87
CA GLY A 124 -12.92 3.97 8.46
C GLY A 124 -12.22 2.91 7.63
N GLY A 125 -10.95 3.14 7.26
CA GLY A 125 -10.14 2.18 6.53
C GLY A 125 -10.20 2.31 5.02
N ILE A 126 -9.63 1.33 4.33
CA ILE A 126 -9.65 1.27 2.88
C ILE A 126 -11.09 1.01 2.41
N LYS A 127 -11.56 1.82 1.47
CA LYS A 127 -12.91 1.73 0.96
C LYS A 127 -13.10 0.43 0.18
N SER A 128 -14.20 -0.28 0.49
CA SER A 128 -14.54 -1.54 -0.20
C SER A 128 -15.34 -1.28 -1.47
N ASN A 129 -15.14 -2.14 -2.47
CA ASN A 129 -15.99 -2.17 -3.67
C ASN A 129 -16.80 -3.47 -3.77
N ILE A 130 -16.81 -4.21 -2.67
CA ILE A 130 -17.58 -5.48 -2.61
C ILE A 130 -19.04 -5.20 -2.31
#